data_d8dac061f3608fe6209ef2eafe2d0ab8
#
_entry.id   d8dac061f3608fe6209ef2eafe2d0ab8
#
_cell.length_a   1.000
_cell.length_b   1.000
_cell.length_c   1.000
_cell.angle_alpha   90.00
_cell.angle_beta   90.00
_cell.angle_gamma   90.00
#
_symmetry.space_group_name_H-M   'P 1'
#
loop_
_entity.id
_entity.type
_entity.pdbx_description
1 polymer ?
#
loop_
_entity_poly.entity_id
_entity_poly.type
_entity_poly.pdbx_seq_one_letter_code
_entity_poly.pdbx_strand_id
1 'polypeptide(L)'
;MKALREPLWWLIALFIGLLAGLPYSAPLFSRLFPELPRPVYQQESFWALTLDHGWLVVASSLAATAIGLGAGVAVTRPAGSAFRPLVETIAAIGQTFPPVAVLAMAVPVLGFGWLPALIALALYGILPVLQGTLAGLGSIPPGVSGVAEGMGMTGWQRLYKVELPLAAPVILAGIRTSVIVNIGTATIASTVGASTLGTSIIIGLSGFNTAYIVQGALLVALAAIIVDRAFERLTRWISRHRHAQ
;
A
#
# COMPACT_ATOMS: atom_id res chain seq x y z
N MET A 1 -8.35 -13.73 26.44
CA MET A 1 -7.08 -14.47 26.26
C MET A 1 -6.79 -14.92 24.82
N LYS A 2 -7.76 -15.08 23.89
CA LYS A 2 -7.50 -15.45 22.48
C LYS A 2 -6.81 -14.33 21.67
N ALA A 3 -7.03 -13.05 22.00
CA ALA A 3 -6.45 -11.90 21.29
C ALA A 3 -4.91 -11.82 21.42
N LEU A 4 -4.33 -12.21 22.56
CA LEU A 4 -2.88 -12.19 22.81
C LEU A 4 -2.11 -13.30 22.04
N ARG A 5 -2.78 -14.27 21.45
CA ARG A 5 -2.17 -15.30 20.61
C ARG A 5 -2.04 -14.90 19.13
N GLU A 6 -2.59 -13.77 18.73
CA GLU A 6 -2.48 -13.31 17.34
C GLU A 6 -1.11 -12.64 17.10
N PRO A 7 -0.38 -13.07 16.06
CA PRO A 7 0.96 -12.54 15.77
C PRO A 7 0.96 -11.04 15.46
N LEU A 8 -0.17 -10.47 15.04
CA LEU A 8 -0.31 -9.05 14.71
C LEU A 8 0.03 -8.15 15.91
N TRP A 9 -0.46 -8.47 17.11
CA TRP A 9 -0.20 -7.66 18.29
C TRP A 9 1.25 -7.67 18.73
N TRP A 10 1.93 -8.82 18.58
CA TRP A 10 3.36 -8.94 18.85
C TRP A 10 4.20 -8.17 17.83
N LEU A 11 3.80 -8.16 16.55
CA LEU A 11 4.46 -7.38 15.51
C LEU A 11 4.31 -5.87 15.76
N ILE A 12 3.12 -5.42 16.17
CA ILE A 12 2.89 -4.02 16.55
C ILE A 12 3.72 -3.65 17.77
N ALA A 13 3.75 -4.50 18.80
CA ALA A 13 4.56 -4.27 20.00
C ALA A 13 6.05 -4.20 19.67
N LEU A 14 6.54 -5.09 18.79
CA LEU A 14 7.92 -5.08 18.31
C LEU A 14 8.22 -3.80 17.53
N PHE A 15 7.33 -3.36 16.65
CA PHE A 15 7.48 -2.13 15.86
C PHE A 15 7.59 -0.89 16.77
N ILE A 16 6.67 -0.77 17.73
CA ILE A 16 6.69 0.31 18.72
C ILE A 16 7.94 0.23 19.59
N GLY A 17 8.32 -0.97 20.02
CA GLY A 17 9.54 -1.19 20.80
C GLY A 17 10.80 -0.79 20.03
N LEU A 18 10.86 -1.07 18.73
CA LEU A 18 11.97 -0.62 17.87
C LEU A 18 11.96 0.89 17.70
N LEU A 19 10.82 1.52 17.44
CA LEU A 19 10.73 2.98 17.32
C LEU A 19 11.22 3.68 18.60
N ALA A 20 10.86 3.16 19.76
CA ALA A 20 11.31 3.71 21.05
C ALA A 20 12.76 3.35 21.39
N GLY A 21 13.22 2.16 21.00
CA GLY A 21 14.53 1.62 21.37
C GLY A 21 15.69 2.01 20.44
N LEU A 22 15.42 2.25 19.15
CA LEU A 22 16.47 2.59 18.17
C LEU A 22 17.36 3.77 18.60
N PRO A 23 16.84 4.89 19.16
CA PRO A 23 17.70 5.98 19.60
C PRO A 23 18.73 5.56 20.69
N TYR A 24 18.43 4.52 21.45
CA TYR A 24 19.26 4.00 22.54
C TYR A 24 20.11 2.79 22.13
N SER A 25 20.01 2.36 20.88
CA SER A 25 20.64 1.14 20.38
C SER A 25 22.14 1.30 20.01
N ALA A 26 22.76 2.44 20.31
CA ALA A 26 24.15 2.71 19.98
C ALA A 26 25.12 1.58 20.44
N PRO A 27 25.03 1.00 21.66
CA PRO A 27 25.92 -0.07 22.05
C PRO A 27 25.80 -1.33 21.20
N LEU A 28 24.62 -1.64 20.70
CA LEU A 28 24.38 -2.77 19.82
C LEU A 28 24.95 -2.51 18.42
N PHE A 29 24.61 -1.37 17.83
CA PHE A 29 25.03 -1.04 16.46
C PHE A 29 26.54 -0.78 16.37
N SER A 30 27.20 -0.23 17.41
CA SER A 30 28.65 -0.10 17.45
C SER A 30 29.38 -1.45 17.51
N ARG A 31 28.75 -2.49 18.08
CA ARG A 31 29.31 -3.85 18.05
C ARG A 31 29.12 -4.53 16.70
N LEU A 32 27.99 -4.29 16.03
CA LEU A 32 27.68 -4.88 14.73
C LEU A 32 28.41 -4.20 13.57
N PHE A 33 28.71 -2.91 13.73
CA PHE A 33 29.34 -2.06 12.72
C PHE A 33 30.47 -1.23 13.36
N PRO A 34 31.56 -1.88 13.80
CA PRO A 34 32.65 -1.22 14.56
C PRO A 34 33.39 -0.17 13.74
N GLU A 35 33.34 -0.25 12.41
CA GLU A 35 33.95 0.71 11.49
C GLU A 35 33.17 2.01 11.35
N LEU A 36 31.91 2.08 11.83
CA LEU A 36 31.08 3.25 11.71
C LEU A 36 31.15 4.14 12.95
N PRO A 37 31.63 5.39 12.83
CA PRO A 37 31.75 6.29 13.99
C PRO A 37 30.38 6.73 14.55
N ARG A 38 29.33 6.69 13.74
CA ARG A 38 27.95 7.05 14.12
C ARG A 38 26.97 6.01 13.56
N PRO A 39 26.80 4.87 14.20
CA PRO A 39 26.00 3.78 13.68
C PRO A 39 24.48 3.92 13.92
N VAL A 40 24.01 4.94 14.66
CA VAL A 40 22.59 5.19 14.91
C VAL A 40 22.14 6.45 14.20
N TYR A 41 21.05 6.35 13.42
CA TYR A 41 20.43 7.47 12.74
C TYR A 41 19.76 8.41 13.75
N GLN A 42 20.11 9.69 13.71
CA GLN A 42 19.63 10.71 14.66
C GLN A 42 19.29 12.05 14.00
N GLN A 43 19.28 12.12 12.66
CA GLN A 43 18.98 13.38 11.97
C GLN A 43 17.51 13.77 12.09
N GLU A 44 16.63 12.78 12.05
CA GLU A 44 15.21 12.93 12.27
C GLU A 44 14.68 11.80 13.17
N SER A 45 13.59 12.05 13.87
CA SER A 45 12.95 11.02 14.70
C SER A 45 12.31 9.94 13.86
N PHE A 46 12.56 8.65 14.14
CA PHE A 46 11.86 7.57 13.48
C PHE A 46 10.34 7.60 13.69
N TRP A 47 9.86 8.23 14.76
CA TRP A 47 8.41 8.48 14.95
C TRP A 47 7.87 9.44 13.90
N ALA A 48 8.53 10.57 13.66
CA ALA A 48 8.15 11.54 12.64
C ALA A 48 8.19 10.90 11.25
N LEU A 49 9.31 10.23 10.92
CA LEU A 49 9.46 9.51 9.66
C LEU A 49 8.38 8.44 9.44
N THR A 50 7.95 7.76 10.51
CA THR A 50 6.86 6.76 10.43
C THR A 50 5.52 7.41 10.15
N LEU A 51 5.21 8.54 10.78
CA LEU A 51 3.97 9.28 10.56
C LEU A 51 3.90 9.83 9.14
N ASP A 52 4.96 10.46 8.65
CA ASP A 52 5.03 11.02 7.31
C ASP A 52 4.96 9.92 6.24
N HIS A 53 5.69 8.82 6.44
CA HIS A 53 5.62 7.63 5.60
C HIS A 53 4.20 7.04 5.56
N GLY A 54 3.58 6.87 6.73
CA GLY A 54 2.22 6.37 6.85
C GLY A 54 1.21 7.27 6.16
N TRP A 55 1.32 8.59 6.34
CA TRP A 55 0.46 9.55 5.67
C TRP A 55 0.56 9.48 4.15
N LEU A 56 1.80 9.45 3.62
CA LEU A 56 2.04 9.35 2.19
C LEU A 56 1.47 8.03 1.60
N VAL A 57 1.68 6.90 2.29
CA VAL A 57 1.14 5.59 1.89
C VAL A 57 -0.38 5.59 1.92
N VAL A 58 -1.01 6.11 2.98
CA VAL A 58 -2.47 6.16 3.09
C VAL A 58 -3.06 7.03 1.99
N ALA A 59 -2.54 8.24 1.80
CA ALA A 59 -3.05 9.17 0.80
C ALA A 59 -2.93 8.60 -0.62
N SER A 60 -1.76 8.06 -0.99
CA SER A 60 -1.54 7.47 -2.30
C SER A 60 -2.38 6.22 -2.54
N SER A 61 -2.52 5.36 -1.52
CA SER A 61 -3.32 4.14 -1.63
C SER A 61 -4.83 4.42 -1.70
N LEU A 62 -5.31 5.46 -1.02
CA LEU A 62 -6.70 5.93 -1.15
C LEU A 62 -6.97 6.45 -2.57
N ALA A 63 -6.06 7.26 -3.11
CA ALA A 63 -6.15 7.75 -4.48
C ALA A 63 -6.13 6.58 -5.50
N ALA A 64 -5.19 5.66 -5.35
CA ALA A 64 -5.08 4.47 -6.18
C ALA A 64 -6.35 3.59 -6.10
N THR A 65 -6.90 3.43 -4.88
CA THR A 65 -8.12 2.66 -4.65
C THR A 65 -9.32 3.33 -5.31
N ALA A 66 -9.48 4.63 -5.14
CA ALA A 66 -10.60 5.37 -5.74
C ALA A 66 -10.57 5.27 -7.28
N ILE A 67 -9.39 5.48 -7.88
CA ILE A 67 -9.20 5.43 -9.33
C ILE A 67 -9.34 3.98 -9.85
N GLY A 68 -8.62 3.02 -9.25
CA GLY A 68 -8.59 1.63 -9.70
C GLY A 68 -9.94 0.93 -9.54
N LEU A 69 -10.62 1.14 -8.41
CA LEU A 69 -11.97 0.61 -8.18
C LEU A 69 -12.99 1.29 -9.10
N GLY A 70 -12.96 2.62 -9.22
CA GLY A 70 -13.85 3.38 -10.07
C GLY A 70 -13.72 2.98 -11.54
N ALA A 71 -12.48 2.92 -12.05
CA ALA A 71 -12.19 2.48 -13.42
C ALA A 71 -12.61 1.02 -13.64
N GLY A 72 -12.28 0.11 -12.71
CA GLY A 72 -12.65 -1.30 -12.78
C GLY A 72 -14.18 -1.50 -12.84
N VAL A 73 -14.92 -0.80 -11.98
CA VAL A 73 -16.39 -0.82 -12.02
C VAL A 73 -16.89 -0.25 -13.35
N ALA A 74 -16.37 0.89 -13.80
CA ALA A 74 -16.83 1.53 -15.03
C ALA A 74 -16.68 0.61 -16.26
N VAL A 75 -15.53 -0.05 -16.42
CA VAL A 75 -15.25 -0.92 -17.57
C VAL A 75 -15.92 -2.31 -17.48
N THR A 76 -16.53 -2.65 -16.35
CA THR A 76 -17.38 -3.85 -16.23
C THR A 76 -18.85 -3.59 -16.57
N ARG A 77 -19.23 -2.32 -16.75
CA ARG A 77 -20.60 -1.95 -17.17
C ARG A 77 -20.74 -1.98 -18.69
N PRO A 78 -21.95 -2.25 -19.22
CA PRO A 78 -22.17 -2.31 -20.67
C PRO A 78 -21.65 -1.09 -21.42
N ALA A 79 -21.87 0.12 -20.88
CA ALA A 79 -21.42 1.38 -21.49
C ALA A 79 -19.88 1.55 -21.52
N GLY A 80 -19.14 0.90 -20.62
CA GLY A 80 -17.69 1.05 -20.49
C GLY A 80 -16.88 -0.16 -20.97
N SER A 81 -17.52 -1.29 -21.25
CA SER A 81 -16.84 -2.57 -21.52
C SER A 81 -15.89 -2.53 -22.72
N ALA A 82 -16.19 -1.73 -23.74
CA ALA A 82 -15.34 -1.53 -24.91
C ALA A 82 -13.98 -0.86 -24.55
N PHE A 83 -13.94 -0.08 -23.47
CA PHE A 83 -12.71 0.61 -23.02
C PHE A 83 -11.84 -0.23 -22.10
N ARG A 84 -12.28 -1.43 -21.71
CA ARG A 84 -11.54 -2.28 -20.78
C ARG A 84 -10.09 -2.54 -21.20
N PRO A 85 -9.77 -2.96 -22.45
CA PRO A 85 -8.39 -3.19 -22.84
C PRO A 85 -7.52 -1.92 -22.77
N LEU A 86 -8.09 -0.76 -23.09
CA LEU A 86 -7.41 0.52 -23.01
C LEU A 86 -7.06 0.87 -21.56
N VAL A 87 -8.00 0.75 -20.63
CA VAL A 87 -7.81 1.05 -19.20
C VAL A 87 -6.79 0.09 -18.58
N GLU A 88 -6.87 -1.20 -18.88
CA GLU A 88 -5.90 -2.20 -18.42
C GLU A 88 -4.49 -1.87 -18.95
N THR A 89 -4.36 -1.49 -20.22
CA THR A 89 -3.07 -1.11 -20.83
C THR A 89 -2.50 0.15 -20.18
N ILE A 90 -3.29 1.20 -19.99
CA ILE A 90 -2.84 2.45 -19.36
C ILE A 90 -2.36 2.18 -17.92
N ALA A 91 -3.12 1.41 -17.14
CA ALA A 91 -2.73 1.06 -15.79
C ALA A 91 -1.44 0.20 -15.76
N ALA A 92 -1.28 -0.73 -16.70
CA ALA A 92 -0.06 -1.54 -16.83
C ALA A 92 1.15 -0.68 -17.20
N ILE A 93 1.02 0.26 -18.13
CA ILE A 93 2.08 1.22 -18.49
C ILE A 93 2.52 1.99 -17.24
N GLY A 94 1.58 2.45 -16.40
CA GLY A 94 1.89 3.17 -15.15
C GLY A 94 2.80 2.37 -14.21
N GLN A 95 2.71 1.05 -14.19
CA GLN A 95 3.58 0.19 -13.37
C GLN A 95 4.90 -0.22 -14.05
N THR A 96 5.00 -0.11 -15.37
CA THR A 96 6.24 -0.48 -16.08
C THR A 96 7.34 0.58 -15.96
N PHE A 97 6.97 1.83 -15.72
CA PHE A 97 7.96 2.88 -15.49
C PHE A 97 8.64 2.67 -14.14
N PRO A 98 9.99 2.78 -14.05
CA PRO A 98 10.65 2.77 -12.76
C PRO A 98 10.14 3.91 -11.86
N PRO A 99 9.87 3.67 -10.55
CA PRO A 99 9.38 4.72 -9.64
C PRO A 99 10.25 5.96 -9.63
N VAL A 100 11.58 5.78 -9.63
CA VAL A 100 12.56 6.88 -9.68
C VAL A 100 12.42 7.71 -10.95
N ALA A 101 12.11 7.08 -12.09
CA ALA A 101 11.92 7.80 -13.35
C ALA A 101 10.64 8.68 -13.30
N VAL A 102 9.55 8.15 -12.72
CA VAL A 102 8.33 8.92 -12.53
C VAL A 102 8.58 10.14 -11.62
N LEU A 103 9.31 9.94 -10.52
CA LEU A 103 9.72 11.03 -9.63
C LEU A 103 10.58 12.08 -10.36
N ALA A 104 11.58 11.63 -11.13
CA ALA A 104 12.47 12.51 -11.87
C ALA A 104 11.72 13.37 -12.92
N MET A 105 10.69 12.82 -13.55
CA MET A 105 9.83 13.56 -14.48
C MET A 105 8.86 14.49 -13.78
N ALA A 106 8.39 14.14 -12.60
CA ALA A 106 7.42 14.92 -11.85
C ALA A 106 8.04 16.17 -11.16
N VAL A 107 9.28 16.05 -10.65
CA VAL A 107 9.97 17.11 -9.90
C VAL A 107 10.10 18.42 -10.67
N PRO A 108 10.51 18.47 -11.95
CA PRO A 108 10.60 19.73 -12.71
C PRO A 108 9.28 20.49 -12.83
N VAL A 109 8.14 19.78 -12.76
CA VAL A 109 6.81 20.37 -12.93
C VAL A 109 6.16 20.70 -11.58
N LEU A 110 6.32 19.82 -10.59
CA LEU A 110 5.62 19.90 -9.30
C LEU A 110 6.50 20.39 -8.15
N GLY A 111 7.82 20.51 -8.37
CA GLY A 111 8.79 20.77 -7.32
C GLY A 111 9.17 19.53 -6.52
N PHE A 112 10.06 19.72 -5.54
CA PHE A 112 10.45 18.69 -4.58
C PHE A 112 9.38 18.52 -3.49
N GLY A 113 9.36 17.35 -2.85
CA GLY A 113 8.52 17.09 -1.68
C GLY A 113 7.50 16.00 -1.88
N TRP A 114 6.42 16.04 -1.08
CA TRP A 114 5.44 14.96 -0.99
C TRP A 114 4.53 14.82 -2.23
N LEU A 115 4.28 15.90 -2.99
CA LEU A 115 3.32 15.88 -4.09
C LEU A 115 3.75 14.98 -5.27
N PRO A 116 4.99 15.09 -5.83
CA PRO A 116 5.46 14.17 -6.85
C PRO A 116 5.49 12.72 -6.33
N ALA A 117 5.84 12.51 -5.05
CA ALA A 117 5.83 11.20 -4.44
C ALA A 117 4.41 10.60 -4.37
N LEU A 118 3.42 11.38 -3.94
CA LEU A 118 2.02 10.96 -3.88
C LEU A 118 1.50 10.50 -5.24
N ILE A 119 1.78 11.27 -6.30
CA ILE A 119 1.34 10.96 -7.66
C ILE A 119 2.02 9.67 -8.16
N ALA A 120 3.33 9.55 -7.97
CA ALA A 120 4.06 8.34 -8.36
C ALA A 120 3.50 7.09 -7.68
N LEU A 121 3.33 7.13 -6.35
CA LEU A 121 2.79 6.02 -5.58
C LEU A 121 1.34 5.69 -5.95
N ALA A 122 0.51 6.71 -6.18
CA ALA A 122 -0.87 6.49 -6.63
C ALA A 122 -0.91 5.74 -7.96
N LEU A 123 -0.09 6.16 -8.96
CA LEU A 123 0.02 5.49 -10.26
C LEU A 123 0.40 4.02 -10.11
N TYR A 124 1.37 3.72 -9.24
CA TYR A 124 1.81 2.34 -8.96
C TYR A 124 0.71 1.49 -8.32
N GLY A 125 -0.07 2.09 -7.44
CA GLY A 125 -1.14 1.41 -6.73
C GLY A 125 -2.38 1.11 -7.57
N ILE A 126 -2.61 1.81 -8.70
CA ILE A 126 -3.84 1.68 -9.50
C ILE A 126 -3.99 0.26 -10.08
N LEU A 127 -2.95 -0.30 -10.68
CA LEU A 127 -3.05 -1.57 -11.40
C LEU A 127 -3.48 -2.75 -10.50
N PRO A 128 -2.90 -2.99 -9.33
CA PRO A 128 -3.35 -4.06 -8.45
C PRO A 128 -4.82 -3.92 -8.02
N VAL A 129 -5.27 -2.69 -7.77
CA VAL A 129 -6.67 -2.42 -7.40
C VAL A 129 -7.61 -2.65 -8.58
N LEU A 130 -7.23 -2.17 -9.77
CA LEU A 130 -7.99 -2.40 -11.00
C LEU A 130 -8.14 -3.90 -11.28
N GLN A 131 -7.04 -4.65 -11.25
CA GLN A 131 -7.05 -6.10 -11.47
C GLN A 131 -7.88 -6.84 -10.42
N GLY A 132 -7.74 -6.48 -9.14
CA GLY A 132 -8.56 -7.01 -8.06
C GLY A 132 -10.05 -6.74 -8.25
N THR A 133 -10.39 -5.54 -8.76
CA THR A 133 -11.78 -5.15 -9.06
C THR A 133 -12.34 -5.95 -10.23
N LEU A 134 -11.60 -6.06 -11.31
CA LEU A 134 -12.01 -6.82 -12.50
C LEU A 134 -12.16 -8.32 -12.19
N ALA A 135 -11.19 -8.89 -11.47
CA ALA A 135 -11.23 -10.28 -11.05
C ALA A 135 -12.38 -10.55 -10.08
N GLY A 136 -12.59 -9.66 -9.10
CA GLY A 136 -13.66 -9.78 -8.12
C GLY A 136 -15.06 -9.73 -8.76
N LEU A 137 -15.31 -8.74 -9.61
CA LEU A 137 -16.60 -8.64 -10.33
C LEU A 137 -16.76 -9.77 -11.34
N GLY A 138 -15.68 -10.19 -12.01
CA GLY A 138 -15.70 -11.31 -12.97
C GLY A 138 -15.88 -12.69 -12.32
N SER A 139 -15.62 -12.84 -11.01
CA SER A 139 -15.81 -14.11 -10.30
C SER A 139 -17.25 -14.39 -9.86
N ILE A 140 -18.16 -13.41 -10.06
CA ILE A 140 -19.57 -13.56 -9.67
C ILE A 140 -20.28 -14.45 -10.69
N PRO A 141 -20.95 -15.55 -10.24
CA PRO A 141 -21.69 -16.42 -11.15
C PRO A 141 -22.75 -15.64 -11.93
N PRO A 142 -22.89 -15.87 -13.25
CA PRO A 142 -23.87 -15.15 -14.09
C PRO A 142 -25.31 -15.23 -13.58
N GLY A 143 -25.70 -16.35 -12.98
CA GLY A 143 -27.04 -16.56 -12.42
C GLY A 143 -27.39 -15.61 -11.29
N VAL A 144 -26.41 -15.13 -10.51
CA VAL A 144 -26.63 -14.20 -9.39
C VAL A 144 -27.11 -12.84 -9.90
N SER A 145 -26.48 -12.32 -10.94
CA SER A 145 -26.89 -11.07 -11.57
C SER A 145 -28.27 -11.18 -12.23
N GLY A 146 -28.58 -12.33 -12.86
CA GLY A 146 -29.89 -12.58 -13.46
C GLY A 146 -31.03 -12.66 -12.42
N VAL A 147 -30.78 -13.31 -11.28
CA VAL A 147 -31.77 -13.37 -10.18
C VAL A 147 -32.03 -11.97 -9.62
N ALA A 148 -30.99 -11.17 -9.40
CA ALA A 148 -31.14 -9.80 -8.91
C ALA A 148 -31.94 -8.92 -9.90
N GLU A 149 -31.73 -9.11 -11.20
CA GLU A 149 -32.49 -8.41 -12.25
C GLU A 149 -33.95 -8.89 -12.28
N GLY A 150 -34.18 -10.19 -12.15
CA GLY A 150 -35.54 -10.76 -12.07
C GLY A 150 -36.32 -10.31 -10.83
N MET A 151 -35.64 -9.91 -9.74
CA MET A 151 -36.25 -9.27 -8.57
C MET A 151 -36.49 -7.76 -8.74
N GLY A 152 -36.27 -7.20 -9.94
CA GLY A 152 -36.50 -5.78 -10.25
C GLY A 152 -35.39 -4.83 -9.75
N MET A 153 -34.19 -5.33 -9.41
CA MET A 153 -33.10 -4.46 -9.00
C MET A 153 -32.57 -3.64 -10.18
N THR A 154 -32.41 -2.34 -9.99
CA THR A 154 -31.69 -1.47 -10.93
C THR A 154 -30.20 -1.87 -11.00
N GLY A 155 -29.50 -1.48 -12.08
CA GLY A 155 -28.06 -1.75 -12.23
C GLY A 155 -27.21 -1.23 -11.05
N TRP A 156 -27.58 -0.08 -10.48
CA TRP A 156 -26.92 0.47 -9.28
C TRP A 156 -27.24 -0.32 -8.01
N GLN A 157 -28.49 -0.74 -7.83
CA GLN A 157 -28.86 -1.58 -6.70
C GLN A 157 -28.15 -2.93 -6.76
N ARG A 158 -28.05 -3.53 -7.93
CA ARG A 158 -27.31 -4.77 -8.17
C ARG A 158 -25.83 -4.59 -7.84
N LEU A 159 -25.19 -3.49 -8.33
CA LEU A 159 -23.80 -3.21 -8.05
C LEU A 159 -23.51 -3.12 -6.53
N TYR A 160 -24.24 -2.24 -5.82
CA TYR A 160 -23.93 -1.96 -4.40
C TYR A 160 -24.44 -3.04 -3.44
N LYS A 161 -25.58 -3.68 -3.73
CA LYS A 161 -26.20 -4.63 -2.79
C LYS A 161 -25.78 -6.08 -3.05
N VAL A 162 -25.32 -6.41 -4.25
CA VAL A 162 -25.01 -7.77 -4.66
C VAL A 162 -23.57 -7.91 -5.15
N GLU A 163 -23.19 -7.20 -6.21
CA GLU A 163 -21.92 -7.44 -6.89
C GLU A 163 -20.71 -7.01 -6.04
N LEU A 164 -20.67 -5.76 -5.56
CA LEU A 164 -19.55 -5.29 -4.71
C LEU A 164 -19.40 -6.07 -3.42
N PRO A 165 -20.45 -6.37 -2.66
CA PRO A 165 -20.33 -7.25 -1.52
C PRO A 165 -19.78 -8.63 -1.88
N LEU A 166 -20.20 -9.24 -2.98
CA LEU A 166 -19.69 -10.54 -3.43
C LEU A 166 -18.23 -10.47 -3.91
N ALA A 167 -17.83 -9.43 -4.58
CA ALA A 167 -16.48 -9.20 -5.07
C ALA A 167 -15.51 -8.72 -3.98
N ALA A 168 -16.01 -8.21 -2.84
CA ALA A 168 -15.20 -7.52 -1.83
C ALA A 168 -13.95 -8.28 -1.37
N PRO A 169 -13.94 -9.61 -1.12
CA PRO A 169 -12.72 -10.29 -0.71
C PRO A 169 -11.61 -10.22 -1.75
N VAL A 170 -11.96 -10.32 -3.03
CA VAL A 170 -11.00 -10.27 -4.14
C VAL A 170 -10.53 -8.83 -4.39
N ILE A 171 -11.45 -7.86 -4.32
CA ILE A 171 -11.13 -6.43 -4.40
C ILE A 171 -10.16 -6.05 -3.27
N LEU A 172 -10.44 -6.47 -2.04
CA LEU A 172 -9.57 -6.23 -0.89
C LEU A 172 -8.18 -6.85 -1.05
N ALA A 173 -8.06 -7.98 -1.73
CA ALA A 173 -6.75 -8.56 -2.03
C ALA A 173 -5.96 -7.64 -2.99
N GLY A 174 -6.61 -7.05 -3.99
CA GLY A 174 -5.98 -6.04 -4.87
C GLY A 174 -5.56 -4.78 -4.12
N ILE A 175 -6.43 -4.26 -3.24
CA ILE A 175 -6.10 -3.10 -2.38
C ILE A 175 -4.93 -3.42 -1.44
N ARG A 176 -4.92 -4.61 -0.80
CA ARG A 176 -3.82 -5.10 0.03
C ARG A 176 -2.50 -5.05 -0.73
N THR A 177 -2.47 -5.61 -1.93
CA THR A 177 -1.27 -5.60 -2.78
C THR A 177 -0.81 -4.18 -3.09
N SER A 178 -1.73 -3.28 -3.45
CA SER A 178 -1.44 -1.86 -3.70
C SER A 178 -0.79 -1.18 -2.49
N VAL A 179 -1.37 -1.34 -1.29
CA VAL A 179 -0.84 -0.73 -0.06
C VAL A 179 0.54 -1.27 0.29
N ILE A 180 0.77 -2.59 0.18
CA ILE A 180 2.07 -3.20 0.48
C ILE A 180 3.15 -2.70 -0.49
N VAL A 181 2.82 -2.62 -1.79
CA VAL A 181 3.73 -2.06 -2.81
C VAL A 181 4.04 -0.60 -2.47
N ASN A 182 3.03 0.20 -2.10
CA ASN A 182 3.23 1.60 -1.74
C ASN A 182 4.10 1.77 -0.49
N ILE A 183 3.97 0.91 0.54
CA ILE A 183 4.87 0.95 1.71
C ILE A 183 6.33 0.79 1.29
N GLY A 184 6.64 -0.18 0.46
CA GLY A 184 8.01 -0.37 -0.03
C GLY A 184 8.49 0.78 -0.91
N THR A 185 7.66 1.18 -1.88
CA THR A 185 8.01 2.22 -2.85
C THR A 185 8.11 3.62 -2.24
N ALA A 186 7.37 3.91 -1.15
CA ALA A 186 7.45 5.19 -0.45
C ALA A 186 8.84 5.49 0.12
N THR A 187 9.70 4.49 0.30
CA THR A 187 11.10 4.71 0.71
C THR A 187 11.87 5.56 -0.30
N ILE A 188 11.55 5.42 -1.60
CA ILE A 188 12.24 6.16 -2.67
C ILE A 188 11.81 7.63 -2.71
N ALA A 189 10.66 7.98 -2.12
CA ALA A 189 10.17 9.36 -2.06
C ALA A 189 11.15 10.31 -1.35
N SER A 190 12.02 9.77 -0.48
CA SER A 190 13.06 10.56 0.20
C SER A 190 14.11 11.11 -0.78
N THR A 191 14.27 10.54 -1.97
CA THR A 191 15.17 11.09 -3.01
C THR A 191 14.68 12.41 -3.60
N VAL A 192 13.39 12.70 -3.46
CA VAL A 192 12.78 13.95 -3.92
C VAL A 192 12.36 14.86 -2.75
N GLY A 193 12.92 14.65 -1.56
CA GLY A 193 12.73 15.51 -0.40
C GLY A 193 11.44 15.26 0.39
N ALA A 194 10.77 14.14 0.18
CA ALA A 194 9.67 13.73 1.05
C ALA A 194 10.24 12.95 2.25
N SER A 195 9.99 13.41 3.48
CA SER A 195 10.38 12.68 4.69
C SER A 195 9.61 11.35 4.78
N THR A 196 10.33 10.25 4.85
CA THR A 196 9.77 8.90 5.02
C THR A 196 10.74 8.02 5.81
N LEU A 197 10.33 6.80 6.16
CA LEU A 197 11.26 5.79 6.70
C LEU A 197 12.42 5.50 5.74
N GLY A 198 12.27 5.80 4.46
CA GLY A 198 13.33 5.72 3.46
C GLY A 198 14.43 6.77 3.63
N THR A 199 14.21 7.85 4.36
CA THR A 199 15.21 8.91 4.58
C THR A 199 16.49 8.34 5.19
N SER A 200 16.38 7.51 6.22
CA SER A 200 17.55 6.85 6.82
C SER A 200 18.25 5.90 5.84
N ILE A 201 17.50 5.22 4.98
CA ILE A 201 18.04 4.33 3.94
C ILE A 201 18.84 5.12 2.91
N ILE A 202 18.26 6.20 2.37
CA ILE A 202 18.89 7.04 1.32
C ILE A 202 20.13 7.74 1.87
N ILE A 203 20.06 8.28 3.10
CA ILE A 203 21.22 8.90 3.77
C ILE A 203 22.30 7.85 4.05
N GLY A 204 21.90 6.63 4.47
CA GLY A 204 22.81 5.52 4.67
C GLY A 204 23.51 5.08 3.37
N LEU A 205 22.78 5.02 2.26
CA LEU A 205 23.35 4.70 0.94
C LEU A 205 24.36 5.78 0.49
N SER A 206 23.98 7.04 0.58
CA SER A 206 24.83 8.16 0.14
C SER A 206 26.05 8.35 1.03
N GLY A 207 25.92 8.06 2.34
CA GLY A 207 26.99 8.21 3.33
C GLY A 207 27.75 6.92 3.63
N PHE A 208 27.53 5.83 2.88
CA PHE A 208 28.13 4.51 3.12
C PHE A 208 27.93 3.98 4.56
N ASN A 209 26.78 4.32 5.17
CA ASN A 209 26.42 3.90 6.51
C ASN A 209 25.38 2.78 6.48
N THR A 210 25.87 1.54 6.45
CA THR A 210 25.02 0.34 6.39
C THR A 210 24.09 0.21 7.60
N ALA A 211 24.49 0.72 8.77
CA ALA A 211 23.65 0.67 9.97
C ALA A 211 22.37 1.51 9.79
N TYR A 212 22.41 2.66 9.13
CA TYR A 212 21.23 3.48 8.83
C TYR A 212 20.29 2.77 7.87
N ILE A 213 20.85 2.09 6.86
CA ILE A 213 20.07 1.30 5.89
C ILE A 213 19.30 0.20 6.63
N VAL A 214 19.97 -0.55 7.52
CA VAL A 214 19.36 -1.64 8.28
C VAL A 214 18.24 -1.13 9.19
N GLN A 215 18.43 0.00 9.88
CA GLN A 215 17.40 0.59 10.74
C GLN A 215 16.14 0.96 9.97
N GLY A 216 16.29 1.68 8.87
CA GLY A 216 15.15 2.07 8.03
C GLY A 216 14.47 0.85 7.38
N ALA A 217 15.25 -0.04 6.78
CA ALA A 217 14.73 -1.23 6.11
C ALA A 217 13.95 -2.15 7.06
N LEU A 218 14.43 -2.33 8.30
CA LEU A 218 13.74 -3.11 9.31
C LEU A 218 12.38 -2.53 9.67
N LEU A 219 12.28 -1.22 9.85
CA LEU A 219 11.02 -0.55 10.15
C LEU A 219 10.04 -0.63 8.97
N VAL A 220 10.51 -0.41 7.73
CA VAL A 220 9.68 -0.53 6.53
C VAL A 220 9.15 -1.97 6.37
N ALA A 221 10.02 -2.97 6.51
CA ALA A 221 9.63 -4.37 6.41
C ALA A 221 8.59 -4.76 7.48
N LEU A 222 8.79 -4.32 8.73
CA LEU A 222 7.84 -4.57 9.81
C LEU A 222 6.50 -3.86 9.56
N ALA A 223 6.52 -2.62 9.11
CA ALA A 223 5.30 -1.88 8.75
C ALA A 223 4.52 -2.62 7.65
N ALA A 224 5.19 -3.10 6.60
CA ALA A 224 4.57 -3.87 5.54
C ALA A 224 3.95 -5.17 6.06
N ILE A 225 4.65 -5.93 6.92
CA ILE A 225 4.13 -7.17 7.50
C ILE A 225 2.91 -6.90 8.41
N ILE A 226 2.94 -5.84 9.23
CA ILE A 226 1.82 -5.46 10.10
C ILE A 226 0.58 -5.15 9.26
N VAL A 227 0.73 -4.33 8.22
CA VAL A 227 -0.37 -3.96 7.32
C VAL A 227 -0.89 -5.18 6.57
N ASP A 228 -0.01 -6.06 6.09
CA ASP A 228 -0.35 -7.32 5.45
C ASP A 228 -1.24 -8.20 6.34
N ARG A 229 -0.84 -8.40 7.60
CA ARG A 229 -1.62 -9.16 8.59
C ARG A 229 -2.94 -8.49 8.96
N ALA A 230 -2.97 -7.15 8.99
CA ALA A 230 -4.20 -6.40 9.24
C ALA A 230 -5.23 -6.61 8.11
N PHE A 231 -4.79 -6.56 6.85
CA PHE A 231 -5.66 -6.86 5.70
C PHE A 231 -6.13 -8.33 5.68
N GLU A 232 -5.25 -9.28 6.00
CA GLU A 232 -5.63 -10.69 6.11
C GLU A 232 -6.74 -10.90 7.16
N ARG A 233 -6.62 -10.22 8.30
CA ARG A 233 -7.64 -10.25 9.34
C ARG A 233 -8.96 -9.62 8.89
N LEU A 234 -8.89 -8.47 8.22
CA LEU A 234 -10.06 -7.79 7.67
C LEU A 234 -10.80 -8.68 6.66
N THR A 235 -10.08 -9.30 5.73
CA THR A 235 -10.65 -10.20 4.72
C THR A 235 -11.32 -11.40 5.39
N ARG A 236 -10.68 -12.01 6.38
CA ARG A 236 -11.28 -13.12 7.16
C ARG A 236 -12.54 -12.69 7.92
N TRP A 237 -12.57 -11.51 8.47
CA TRP A 237 -13.74 -10.96 9.18
C TRP A 237 -14.92 -10.79 8.21
N ILE A 238 -14.69 -10.17 7.06
CA ILE A 238 -15.71 -9.97 6.02
C ILE A 238 -16.25 -11.32 5.51
N SER A 239 -15.38 -12.28 5.24
CA SER A 239 -15.79 -13.62 4.74
C SER A 239 -16.62 -14.41 5.76
N ARG A 240 -16.32 -14.33 7.06
CA ARG A 240 -17.08 -15.02 8.11
C ARG A 240 -18.50 -14.50 8.26
N HIS A 241 -18.72 -13.20 8.15
CA HIS A 241 -20.05 -12.60 8.29
C HIS A 241 -20.97 -12.92 7.11
N ARG A 242 -20.43 -13.43 5.99
CA ARG A 242 -21.21 -13.89 4.83
C ARG A 242 -21.77 -15.28 4.96
N HIS A 243 -21.11 -16.18 5.68
CA HIS A 243 -21.59 -17.55 5.90
C HIS A 243 -22.58 -17.64 7.07
N ALA A 244 -22.81 -16.54 7.77
CA ALA A 244 -23.73 -16.46 8.91
C ALA A 244 -25.09 -15.82 8.55
N GLN A 245 -25.27 -15.38 7.31
CA GLN A 245 -26.54 -14.89 6.74
C GLN A 245 -27.03 -15.87 5.66
#